data_e63a35edbe7930577c9cff1115f37fcf
#
_entry.id   e63a35edbe7930577c9cff1115f37fcf
#
_cell.length_a   1.000
_cell.length_b   1.000
_cell.length_c   1.000
_cell.angle_alpha   90.00
_cell.angle_beta   90.00
_cell.angle_gamma   90.00
#
_symmetry.space_group_name_H-M   'P 1'
#
loop_
_entity.id
_entity.type
_entity.pdbx_description
1 polymer ?
#
loop_
_entity_poly.entity_id
_entity_poly.type
_entity_poly.pdbx_seq_one_letter_code
_entity_poly.pdbx_strand_id
1 'polypeptide(L)'
;RQGEDCSKWESLGKGTTLIVRGDCSYDKYEHDYIVYPYDVLIVERKKREDTAPVKRVELHLHTKLSSMDGFCDPGGIVKLAHRMGHPAVAITDHGVCQGYPEAMLAADDIHKSDPDFKLIYGCEAYFVDDMIPCVYGVKDQPLDGEFCVFDTETTGLDPGVEYMTEIGAVIVKNGEVVEEFDTFVKPGKPITPKITELTGITNEMVADAPGEKEALEAFLKFAGDRILVGHNVHAFDMRFLRAAAKRSGIKLEPTYIDTLTMAQAMYPGLHNYKQGTINKHLELPAYEAHRACEDSAALGRIFGVMLNDLKEKQVAKVSEINTGLGGNREVLKKKYYHLIILVKNQMGLKNLYKIVSEAHVNYFFKKPRVPRSLLNKYRDGLLLTSACEAGELYR
;
A
#
# COMPACT_ATOMS: atom_id res chain seq x y z
N ARG A 1 -7.55 1.29 -66.12
CA ARG A 1 -7.52 1.21 -67.57
C ARG A 1 -8.88 0.69 -68.05
N GLN A 2 -9.50 1.37 -69.04
CA GLN A 2 -10.73 0.85 -69.62
C GLN A 2 -10.46 -0.49 -70.31
N GLY A 3 -11.07 -1.59 -69.81
CA GLY A 3 -11.03 -2.92 -70.44
C GLY A 3 -10.34 -4.04 -69.64
N GLU A 4 -9.87 -3.80 -68.43
CA GLU A 4 -9.37 -4.90 -67.53
C GLU A 4 -10.54 -5.51 -66.77
N ASP A 5 -10.53 -6.84 -66.66
CA ASP A 5 -11.52 -7.61 -65.89
C ASP A 5 -11.42 -7.29 -64.46
N CYS A 6 -12.35 -6.49 -63.92
CA CYS A 6 -12.41 -6.11 -62.49
C CYS A 6 -13.06 -7.16 -61.60
N SER A 7 -13.50 -8.29 -62.16
CA SER A 7 -14.21 -9.34 -61.41
C SER A 7 -13.41 -9.91 -60.23
N LYS A 8 -12.07 -9.92 -60.33
CA LYS A 8 -11.17 -10.31 -59.21
C LYS A 8 -11.26 -9.40 -57.98
N TRP A 9 -11.62 -8.14 -58.19
CA TRP A 9 -11.66 -7.13 -57.12
C TRP A 9 -13.02 -7.07 -56.45
N GLU A 10 -14.08 -7.46 -57.16
CA GLU A 10 -15.45 -7.54 -56.64
C GLU A 10 -15.59 -8.62 -55.55
N SER A 11 -14.69 -9.62 -55.55
CA SER A 11 -14.66 -10.69 -54.58
C SER A 11 -13.89 -10.36 -53.28
N LEU A 12 -13.29 -9.16 -53.21
CA LEU A 12 -12.51 -8.77 -52.04
C LEU A 12 -13.41 -8.51 -50.82
N GLY A 13 -13.29 -9.37 -49.82
CA GLY A 13 -13.99 -9.21 -48.57
C GLY A 13 -13.17 -8.45 -47.52
N LYS A 14 -13.84 -7.98 -46.47
CA LYS A 14 -13.20 -7.38 -45.31
C LYS A 14 -12.18 -8.36 -44.72
N GLY A 15 -10.91 -7.93 -44.55
CA GLY A 15 -9.83 -8.74 -44.02
C GLY A 15 -8.90 -9.36 -45.06
N THR A 16 -9.15 -9.18 -46.37
CA THR A 16 -8.21 -9.55 -47.41
C THR A 16 -6.94 -8.72 -47.30
N THR A 17 -5.78 -9.35 -47.39
CA THR A 17 -4.48 -8.66 -47.37
C THR A 17 -3.98 -8.44 -48.78
N LEU A 18 -3.60 -7.20 -49.06
CA LEU A 18 -3.14 -6.77 -50.37
C LEU A 18 -1.74 -6.19 -50.28
N ILE A 19 -0.91 -6.44 -51.28
CA ILE A 19 0.27 -5.63 -51.60
C ILE A 19 -0.11 -4.71 -52.73
N VAL A 20 0.03 -3.41 -52.48
CA VAL A 20 -0.35 -2.38 -53.47
C VAL A 20 0.90 -1.58 -53.80
N ARG A 21 1.18 -1.41 -55.10
CA ARG A 21 2.18 -0.50 -55.64
C ARG A 21 1.46 0.59 -56.43
N GLY A 22 1.75 1.85 -56.07
CA GLY A 22 1.07 3.00 -56.70
C GLY A 22 1.61 4.32 -56.20
N ASP A 23 1.11 5.41 -56.75
CA ASP A 23 1.41 6.76 -56.26
C ASP A 23 0.54 7.12 -55.07
N CYS A 24 1.17 7.67 -54.04
CA CYS A 24 0.46 8.17 -52.87
C CYS A 24 0.35 9.70 -52.96
N SER A 25 -0.86 10.22 -53.03
CA SER A 25 -1.12 11.66 -53.05
C SER A 25 -2.29 12.04 -52.14
N TYR A 26 -2.26 13.29 -51.68
CA TYR A 26 -3.35 13.83 -50.87
C TYR A 26 -4.59 14.09 -51.75
N ASP A 27 -5.70 13.45 -51.42
CA ASP A 27 -6.98 13.67 -52.07
C ASP A 27 -7.75 14.79 -51.34
N LYS A 28 -8.13 15.82 -52.06
CA LYS A 28 -8.84 16.99 -51.55
C LYS A 28 -10.30 16.73 -51.18
N TYR A 29 -10.89 15.69 -51.73
CA TYR A 29 -12.30 15.34 -51.52
C TYR A 29 -12.47 14.42 -50.32
N GLU A 30 -11.55 13.45 -50.16
CA GLU A 30 -11.55 12.52 -49.03
C GLU A 30 -10.80 13.09 -47.80
N HIS A 31 -10.08 14.21 -47.98
CA HIS A 31 -9.26 14.85 -46.96
C HIS A 31 -8.19 13.91 -46.32
N ASP A 32 -7.67 12.97 -47.15
CA ASP A 32 -6.68 11.97 -46.68
C ASP A 32 -5.69 11.63 -47.80
N TYR A 33 -4.62 10.88 -47.46
CA TYR A 33 -3.67 10.34 -48.46
C TYR A 33 -4.22 9.06 -49.05
N ILE A 34 -4.40 9.07 -50.40
CA ILE A 34 -4.89 7.93 -51.15
C ILE A 34 -3.77 7.36 -52.00
N VAL A 35 -3.73 6.02 -52.11
CA VAL A 35 -2.84 5.32 -53.04
C VAL A 35 -3.59 5.05 -54.34
N TYR A 36 -3.09 5.59 -55.45
CA TYR A 36 -3.55 5.28 -56.79
C TYR A 36 -2.77 4.08 -57.34
N PRO A 37 -3.37 2.88 -57.38
CA PRO A 37 -2.64 1.65 -57.63
C PRO A 37 -2.29 1.46 -59.11
N TYR A 38 -1.05 1.02 -59.35
CA TYR A 38 -0.63 0.45 -60.65
C TYR A 38 -0.75 -1.06 -60.66
N ASP A 39 -0.33 -1.67 -59.50
CA ASP A 39 -0.38 -3.10 -59.31
C ASP A 39 -1.01 -3.42 -57.93
N VAL A 40 -1.83 -4.45 -57.93
CA VAL A 40 -2.42 -4.98 -56.70
C VAL A 40 -2.27 -6.50 -56.69
N LEU A 41 -1.70 -7.02 -55.63
CA LEU A 41 -1.52 -8.45 -55.43
C LEU A 41 -2.27 -8.89 -54.16
N ILE A 42 -3.14 -9.87 -54.31
CA ILE A 42 -3.76 -10.54 -53.18
C ILE A 42 -2.73 -11.49 -52.55
N VAL A 43 -2.44 -11.34 -51.28
CA VAL A 43 -1.47 -12.16 -50.56
C VAL A 43 -2.10 -12.78 -49.36
N GLU A 44 -1.68 -13.98 -49.06
CA GLU A 44 -2.03 -14.62 -47.80
C GLU A 44 -1.13 -14.07 -46.68
N ARG A 45 -1.76 -13.46 -45.65
CA ARG A 45 -1.02 -12.96 -44.49
C ARG A 45 -0.55 -14.12 -43.65
N LYS A 46 0.75 -14.34 -43.60
CA LYS A 46 1.34 -15.32 -42.67
C LYS A 46 1.03 -14.90 -41.24
N LYS A 47 0.18 -15.67 -40.58
CA LYS A 47 -0.15 -15.46 -39.12
C LYS A 47 1.06 -15.86 -38.30
N ARG A 48 1.32 -15.09 -37.23
CA ARG A 48 2.30 -15.48 -36.24
C ARG A 48 1.80 -16.73 -35.50
N GLU A 49 2.71 -17.65 -35.27
CA GLU A 49 2.48 -18.87 -34.48
C GLU A 49 3.41 -18.88 -33.26
N ASP A 50 2.95 -19.44 -32.19
CA ASP A 50 3.81 -19.75 -31.06
C ASP A 50 4.41 -21.15 -31.30
N THR A 51 5.73 -21.21 -31.47
CA THR A 51 6.47 -22.46 -31.74
C THR A 51 7.09 -23.06 -30.47
N ALA A 52 6.84 -22.50 -29.28
CA ALA A 52 7.34 -23.01 -28.03
C ALA A 52 6.80 -24.44 -27.78
N PRO A 53 7.67 -25.41 -27.38
CA PRO A 53 7.25 -26.79 -27.14
C PRO A 53 6.30 -26.89 -25.93
N VAL A 54 6.46 -26.03 -24.94
CA VAL A 54 5.56 -25.92 -23.77
C VAL A 54 4.91 -24.55 -23.82
N LYS A 55 3.58 -24.51 -23.84
CA LYS A 55 2.82 -23.29 -23.91
C LYS A 55 2.72 -22.62 -22.54
N ARG A 56 2.93 -21.33 -22.50
CA ARG A 56 2.74 -20.50 -21.32
C ARG A 56 1.26 -20.19 -21.12
N VAL A 57 0.82 -20.11 -19.88
CA VAL A 57 -0.46 -19.51 -19.51
C VAL A 57 -0.18 -18.07 -19.06
N GLU A 58 -0.76 -17.09 -19.75
CA GLU A 58 -0.64 -15.69 -19.34
C GLU A 58 -1.64 -15.39 -18.22
N LEU A 59 -1.12 -14.96 -17.09
CA LEU A 59 -1.89 -14.67 -15.88
C LEU A 59 -1.95 -13.18 -15.53
N HIS A 60 -1.27 -12.33 -16.32
CA HIS A 60 -1.23 -10.88 -16.13
C HIS A 60 -1.37 -10.20 -17.51
N LEU A 61 -2.58 -9.90 -17.91
CA LEU A 61 -2.89 -9.39 -19.23
C LEU A 61 -3.90 -8.25 -19.16
N HIS A 62 -3.60 -7.16 -19.87
CA HIS A 62 -4.44 -5.98 -19.99
C HIS A 62 -5.10 -5.90 -21.37
N THR A 63 -6.39 -5.59 -21.36
CA THR A 63 -7.16 -5.31 -22.59
C THR A 63 -7.31 -3.81 -22.82
N LYS A 64 -7.93 -3.41 -23.93
CA LYS A 64 -8.28 -2.00 -24.20
C LYS A 64 -9.19 -1.36 -23.13
N LEU A 65 -9.78 -2.16 -22.25
CA LEU A 65 -10.63 -1.69 -21.14
C LEU A 65 -9.83 -1.42 -19.87
N SER A 66 -8.55 -1.77 -19.85
CA SER A 66 -7.59 -1.34 -18.82
C SER A 66 -7.14 0.09 -19.12
N SER A 67 -7.40 1.01 -18.19
CA SER A 67 -7.17 2.44 -18.42
C SER A 67 -5.73 2.74 -18.84
N MET A 68 -5.55 3.19 -20.10
CA MET A 68 -4.30 3.61 -20.73
C MET A 68 -3.17 2.54 -20.72
N ASP A 69 -3.51 1.24 -20.69
CA ASP A 69 -2.51 0.20 -20.52
C ASP A 69 -2.67 -1.02 -21.45
N GLY A 70 -3.63 -1.02 -22.34
CA GLY A 70 -3.81 -2.08 -23.31
C GLY A 70 -4.57 -1.63 -24.55
N PHE A 71 -4.38 -2.30 -25.69
CA PHE A 71 -5.15 -2.07 -26.90
C PHE A 71 -5.80 -3.33 -27.46
N CYS A 72 -5.55 -4.48 -26.87
CA CYS A 72 -6.14 -5.73 -27.34
C CYS A 72 -7.62 -5.78 -26.99
N ASP A 73 -8.44 -6.19 -27.94
CA ASP A 73 -9.84 -6.51 -27.70
C ASP A 73 -9.98 -7.74 -26.79
N PRO A 74 -10.83 -7.72 -25.74
CA PRO A 74 -10.94 -8.86 -24.81
C PRO A 74 -11.26 -10.18 -25.52
N GLY A 75 -12.25 -10.21 -26.41
CA GLY A 75 -12.57 -11.41 -27.18
C GLY A 75 -11.48 -11.80 -28.19
N GLY A 76 -10.85 -10.81 -28.80
CA GLY A 76 -9.76 -11.01 -29.75
C GLY A 76 -8.53 -11.66 -29.14
N ILE A 77 -8.14 -11.24 -27.92
CA ILE A 77 -6.97 -11.81 -27.25
C ILE A 77 -7.23 -13.24 -26.74
N VAL A 78 -8.46 -13.55 -26.30
CA VAL A 78 -8.86 -14.91 -25.93
C VAL A 78 -8.76 -15.85 -27.14
N LYS A 79 -9.31 -15.46 -28.30
CA LYS A 79 -9.20 -16.21 -29.55
C LYS A 79 -7.75 -16.33 -30.04
N LEU A 80 -6.91 -15.32 -29.82
CA LEU A 80 -5.49 -15.36 -30.15
C LEU A 80 -4.74 -16.37 -29.30
N ALA A 81 -4.95 -16.37 -27.98
CA ALA A 81 -4.32 -17.33 -27.07
C ALA A 81 -4.65 -18.77 -27.45
N HIS A 82 -5.93 -19.08 -27.69
CA HIS A 82 -6.37 -20.40 -28.14
C HIS A 82 -5.72 -20.80 -29.48
N ARG A 83 -5.73 -19.90 -30.49
CA ARG A 83 -5.09 -20.14 -31.80
C ARG A 83 -3.59 -20.42 -31.68
N MET A 84 -2.91 -19.83 -30.72
CA MET A 84 -1.48 -20.08 -30.42
C MET A 84 -1.24 -21.37 -29.62
N GLY A 85 -2.30 -22.12 -29.28
CA GLY A 85 -2.23 -23.38 -28.55
C GLY A 85 -2.05 -23.22 -27.06
N HIS A 86 -2.31 -22.04 -26.49
CA HIS A 86 -2.29 -21.86 -25.05
C HIS A 86 -3.51 -22.56 -24.41
N PRO A 87 -3.35 -23.31 -23.31
CA PRO A 87 -4.46 -24.03 -22.67
C PRO A 87 -5.38 -23.12 -21.86
N ALA A 88 -4.92 -21.88 -21.55
CA ALA A 88 -5.67 -20.90 -20.79
C ALA A 88 -5.12 -19.47 -21.00
N VAL A 89 -5.93 -18.47 -20.67
CA VAL A 89 -5.53 -17.07 -20.58
C VAL A 89 -6.33 -16.37 -19.48
N ALA A 90 -5.68 -15.48 -18.72
CA ALA A 90 -6.36 -14.61 -17.77
C ALA A 90 -6.63 -13.22 -18.38
N ILE A 91 -7.73 -12.58 -17.95
CA ILE A 91 -7.98 -11.15 -18.17
C ILE A 91 -7.85 -10.47 -16.80
N THR A 92 -6.93 -9.51 -16.70
CA THR A 92 -6.55 -8.86 -15.44
C THR A 92 -6.42 -7.34 -15.59
N ASP A 93 -7.46 -6.71 -16.10
CA ASP A 93 -7.50 -5.26 -16.28
C ASP A 93 -7.38 -4.50 -14.93
N HIS A 94 -6.84 -3.29 -14.98
CA HIS A 94 -6.60 -2.44 -13.81
C HIS A 94 -7.91 -2.03 -13.11
N GLY A 95 -8.18 -2.61 -11.93
CA GLY A 95 -9.26 -2.21 -11.04
C GLY A 95 -10.68 -2.44 -11.58
N VAL A 96 -10.85 -3.12 -12.73
CA VAL A 96 -12.13 -3.29 -13.42
C VAL A 96 -12.35 -4.72 -13.91
N CYS A 97 -13.62 -5.05 -14.21
CA CYS A 97 -14.05 -6.34 -14.74
C CYS A 97 -14.83 -6.20 -16.08
N GLN A 98 -14.70 -5.08 -16.74
CA GLN A 98 -15.52 -4.72 -17.92
C GLN A 98 -15.24 -5.58 -19.15
N GLY A 99 -14.04 -6.17 -19.24
CA GLY A 99 -13.66 -7.07 -20.34
C GLY A 99 -14.30 -8.47 -20.29
N TYR A 100 -14.91 -8.85 -19.18
CA TYR A 100 -15.39 -10.21 -18.97
C TYR A 100 -16.49 -10.66 -19.91
N PRO A 101 -17.54 -9.87 -20.24
CA PRO A 101 -18.59 -10.32 -21.15
C PRO A 101 -18.06 -10.67 -22.54
N GLU A 102 -17.20 -9.84 -23.13
CA GLU A 102 -16.62 -10.08 -24.45
C GLU A 102 -15.67 -11.29 -24.42
N ALA A 103 -14.85 -11.42 -23.38
CA ALA A 103 -13.95 -12.55 -23.19
C ALA A 103 -14.73 -13.87 -23.00
N MET A 104 -15.82 -13.85 -22.24
CA MET A 104 -16.70 -15.01 -21.99
C MET A 104 -17.33 -15.48 -23.29
N LEU A 105 -17.93 -14.59 -24.08
CA LEU A 105 -18.53 -14.94 -25.37
C LEU A 105 -17.50 -15.57 -26.32
N ALA A 106 -16.26 -15.08 -26.31
CA ALA A 106 -15.19 -15.68 -27.11
C ALA A 106 -14.78 -17.07 -26.60
N ALA A 107 -14.74 -17.26 -25.29
CA ALA A 107 -14.47 -18.58 -24.69
C ALA A 107 -15.59 -19.57 -24.95
N ASP A 108 -16.86 -19.16 -24.87
CA ASP A 108 -18.02 -19.99 -25.21
C ASP A 108 -18.00 -20.45 -26.67
N ASP A 109 -17.56 -19.61 -27.60
CA ASP A 109 -17.34 -20.01 -29.00
C ASP A 109 -16.22 -21.06 -29.14
N ILE A 110 -15.12 -20.91 -28.39
CA ILE A 110 -14.00 -21.85 -28.38
C ILE A 110 -14.43 -23.19 -27.80
N HIS A 111 -15.22 -23.19 -26.73
CA HIS A 111 -15.69 -24.40 -26.04
C HIS A 111 -16.53 -25.34 -26.94
N LYS A 112 -17.07 -24.84 -28.05
CA LYS A 112 -17.76 -25.68 -29.06
C LYS A 112 -16.80 -26.66 -29.73
N SER A 113 -15.50 -26.33 -29.82
CA SER A 113 -14.46 -27.17 -30.47
C SER A 113 -13.39 -27.66 -29.50
N ASP A 114 -13.12 -26.91 -28.42
CA ASP A 114 -12.11 -27.21 -27.39
C ASP A 114 -12.68 -26.88 -25.99
N PRO A 115 -13.39 -27.82 -25.36
CA PRO A 115 -14.01 -27.62 -24.04
C PRO A 115 -12.99 -27.51 -22.89
N ASP A 116 -11.73 -27.89 -23.12
CA ASP A 116 -10.68 -27.88 -22.10
C ASP A 116 -9.98 -26.51 -22.00
N PHE A 117 -10.13 -25.62 -22.98
CA PHE A 117 -9.59 -24.26 -22.94
C PHE A 117 -10.18 -23.47 -21.77
N LYS A 118 -9.36 -22.74 -21.03
CA LYS A 118 -9.82 -22.02 -19.82
C LYS A 118 -9.64 -20.49 -19.95
N LEU A 119 -10.75 -19.78 -19.82
CA LEU A 119 -10.73 -18.36 -19.52
C LEU A 119 -10.66 -18.16 -17.99
N ILE A 120 -9.62 -17.47 -17.52
CA ILE A 120 -9.43 -17.15 -16.11
C ILE A 120 -9.82 -15.68 -15.90
N TYR A 121 -10.81 -15.46 -15.03
CA TYR A 121 -11.21 -14.12 -14.62
C TYR A 121 -10.26 -13.58 -13.55
N GLY A 122 -9.83 -12.34 -13.65
CA GLY A 122 -8.95 -11.72 -12.68
C GLY A 122 -8.95 -10.19 -12.79
N CYS A 123 -8.29 -9.54 -11.87
CA CYS A 123 -8.17 -8.09 -11.83
C CYS A 123 -6.81 -7.71 -11.26
N GLU A 124 -6.14 -6.71 -11.84
CA GLU A 124 -5.00 -6.09 -11.21
C GLU A 124 -5.47 -4.98 -10.28
N ALA A 125 -5.39 -5.26 -8.99
CA ALA A 125 -5.86 -4.37 -7.94
C ALA A 125 -4.78 -3.37 -7.51
N TYR A 126 -5.21 -2.19 -7.06
CA TYR A 126 -4.36 -1.18 -6.41
C TYR A 126 -4.37 -1.43 -4.91
N PHE A 127 -3.54 -2.36 -4.48
CA PHE A 127 -3.47 -2.84 -3.10
C PHE A 127 -2.86 -1.80 -2.16
N VAL A 128 -3.45 -1.67 -0.96
CA VAL A 128 -2.90 -0.90 0.16
C VAL A 128 -3.01 -1.72 1.44
N ASP A 129 -1.97 -1.65 2.28
CA ASP A 129 -2.01 -2.29 3.59
C ASP A 129 -2.60 -1.31 4.61
N ASP A 130 -3.85 -1.52 4.96
CA ASP A 130 -4.58 -0.76 5.99
C ASP A 130 -4.57 -1.44 7.36
N MET A 131 -3.95 -2.62 7.45
CA MET A 131 -3.81 -3.40 8.68
C MET A 131 -2.47 -3.14 9.37
N ILE A 132 -1.92 -1.92 9.23
CA ILE A 132 -0.67 -1.56 9.92
C ILE A 132 -0.95 -1.56 11.42
N PRO A 133 -0.25 -2.41 12.20
CA PRO A 133 -0.49 -2.49 13.63
C PRO A 133 -0.04 -1.20 14.32
N CYS A 134 -0.75 -0.79 15.35
CA CYS A 134 -0.29 0.22 16.28
C CYS A 134 0.31 -0.38 17.57
N VAL A 135 0.01 -1.65 17.86
CA VAL A 135 0.58 -2.41 18.98
C VAL A 135 1.57 -3.43 18.44
N TYR A 136 2.76 -3.42 18.97
CA TYR A 136 3.88 -4.30 18.64
C TYR A 136 4.38 -5.02 19.90
N GLY A 137 4.73 -6.31 19.79
CA GLY A 137 5.18 -7.14 20.88
C GLY A 137 4.08 -8.08 21.38
N VAL A 138 4.35 -8.76 22.50
CA VAL A 138 3.53 -9.89 22.96
C VAL A 138 2.88 -9.70 24.32
N LYS A 139 3.29 -8.65 25.09
CA LYS A 139 2.71 -8.38 26.40
C LYS A 139 1.29 -7.86 26.23
N ASP A 140 0.37 -8.44 26.99
CA ASP A 140 -1.02 -8.03 27.08
C ASP A 140 -1.37 -7.53 28.46
N GLN A 141 -2.26 -6.55 28.54
CA GLN A 141 -2.81 -6.05 29.79
C GLN A 141 -4.16 -5.35 29.52
N PRO A 142 -4.99 -5.15 30.57
CA PRO A 142 -6.18 -4.30 30.49
C PRO A 142 -5.83 -2.84 30.16
N LEU A 143 -6.77 -2.11 29.53
CA LEU A 143 -6.56 -0.70 29.15
C LEU A 143 -6.51 0.28 30.33
N ASP A 144 -6.89 -0.14 31.54
CA ASP A 144 -6.75 0.61 32.79
C ASP A 144 -5.44 0.36 33.51
N GLY A 145 -4.56 -0.48 32.94
CA GLY A 145 -3.22 -0.74 33.45
C GLY A 145 -2.28 0.46 33.37
N GLU A 146 -1.05 0.24 33.81
CA GLU A 146 0.00 1.27 33.75
C GLU A 146 0.77 1.17 32.43
N PHE A 147 1.02 2.33 31.81
CA PHE A 147 1.78 2.49 30.57
C PHE A 147 2.93 3.48 30.80
N CYS A 148 4.07 3.25 30.14
CA CYS A 148 5.17 4.21 30.10
C CYS A 148 5.12 4.95 28.76
N VAL A 149 4.65 6.18 28.79
CA VAL A 149 4.63 7.07 27.62
C VAL A 149 5.95 7.80 27.55
N PHE A 150 6.63 7.81 26.41
CA PHE A 150 7.95 8.41 26.29
C PHE A 150 8.16 9.08 24.93
N ASP A 151 9.13 9.97 24.91
CA ASP A 151 9.63 10.67 23.74
C ASP A 151 11.15 10.84 23.83
N THR A 152 11.85 11.01 22.70
CA THR A 152 13.30 11.19 22.67
C THR A 152 13.72 12.33 21.79
N GLU A 153 14.63 13.19 22.28
CA GLU A 153 15.35 14.13 21.45
C GLU A 153 16.68 13.55 20.99
N THR A 154 17.12 13.91 19.77
CA THR A 154 18.25 13.25 19.12
C THR A 154 19.14 14.24 18.37
N THR A 155 20.39 13.85 18.07
CA THR A 155 21.32 14.64 17.24
C THR A 155 20.98 14.66 15.76
N GLY A 156 19.97 13.88 15.30
CA GLY A 156 19.53 13.77 13.90
C GLY A 156 18.57 12.62 13.68
N LEU A 157 18.37 12.20 12.43
CA LEU A 157 17.29 11.28 12.06
C LEU A 157 17.72 9.80 11.87
N ASP A 158 19.01 9.53 11.70
CA ASP A 158 19.50 8.17 11.43
C ASP A 158 20.12 7.53 12.68
N PRO A 159 19.46 6.57 13.33
CA PRO A 159 19.96 5.94 14.55
C PRO A 159 21.28 5.15 14.36
N GLY A 160 21.69 4.91 13.10
CA GLY A 160 22.97 4.26 12.80
C GLY A 160 24.18 5.14 13.09
N VAL A 161 24.03 6.46 13.02
CA VAL A 161 25.12 7.46 13.15
C VAL A 161 24.78 8.59 14.13
N GLU A 162 23.54 8.67 14.60
CA GLU A 162 23.03 9.69 15.50
C GLU A 162 22.78 9.11 16.92
N TYR A 163 22.64 9.99 17.90
CA TYR A 163 22.52 9.65 19.31
C TYR A 163 21.34 10.37 19.94
N MET A 164 20.81 9.82 21.05
CA MET A 164 19.84 10.51 21.88
C MET A 164 20.52 11.67 22.65
N THR A 165 19.79 12.73 22.90
CA THR A 165 20.21 13.89 23.68
C THR A 165 19.34 14.12 24.92
N GLU A 166 18.10 13.62 24.90
CA GLU A 166 17.15 13.65 26.01
C GLU A 166 16.23 12.43 25.93
N ILE A 167 15.79 11.89 27.07
CA ILE A 167 14.73 10.90 27.19
C ILE A 167 13.75 11.42 28.23
N GLY A 168 12.53 11.78 27.78
CA GLY A 168 11.43 12.13 28.66
C GLY A 168 10.41 11.00 28.71
N ALA A 169 9.85 10.72 29.89
CA ALA A 169 8.82 9.71 30.01
C ALA A 169 7.86 10.02 31.17
N VAL A 170 6.63 9.52 31.05
CA VAL A 170 5.63 9.57 32.11
C VAL A 170 4.96 8.22 32.29
N ILE A 171 4.55 7.90 33.50
CA ILE A 171 3.65 6.76 33.76
C ILE A 171 2.22 7.26 33.69
N VAL A 172 1.44 6.62 32.83
CA VAL A 172 0.00 6.85 32.71
C VAL A 172 -0.76 5.69 33.34
N LYS A 173 -1.68 6.00 34.26
CA LYS A 173 -2.57 5.05 34.93
C LYS A 173 -4.01 5.56 34.88
N ASN A 174 -4.95 4.75 34.43
CA ASN A 174 -6.35 5.15 34.24
C ASN A 174 -6.54 6.42 33.38
N GLY A 175 -5.62 6.68 32.44
CA GLY A 175 -5.64 7.86 31.58
C GLY A 175 -5.02 9.13 32.19
N GLU A 176 -4.49 9.07 33.42
CA GLU A 176 -3.84 10.19 34.11
C GLU A 176 -2.34 9.96 34.26
N VAL A 177 -1.56 11.04 34.18
CA VAL A 177 -0.12 11.03 34.46
C VAL A 177 0.10 10.95 35.95
N VAL A 178 0.86 9.96 36.42
CA VAL A 178 1.11 9.69 37.85
C VAL A 178 2.57 9.82 38.26
N GLU A 179 3.51 9.62 37.37
CA GLU A 179 4.96 9.76 37.58
C GLU A 179 5.63 10.33 36.36
N GLU A 180 6.74 11.05 36.53
CA GLU A 180 7.53 11.67 35.46
C GLU A 180 8.99 11.27 35.57
N PHE A 181 9.66 11.15 34.43
CA PHE A 181 11.08 10.89 34.28
C PHE A 181 11.64 11.77 33.19
N ASP A 182 12.78 12.39 33.45
CA ASP A 182 13.50 13.21 32.49
C ASP A 182 15.00 13.06 32.71
N THR A 183 15.74 12.88 31.59
CA THR A 183 17.19 12.85 31.64
C THR A 183 17.80 13.32 30.34
N PHE A 184 18.75 14.24 30.45
CA PHE A 184 19.64 14.49 29.32
C PHE A 184 20.55 13.28 29.10
N VAL A 185 21.01 13.13 27.86
CA VAL A 185 21.93 12.08 27.44
C VAL A 185 23.14 12.73 26.80
N LYS A 186 24.34 12.40 27.27
CA LYS A 186 25.59 12.83 26.61
C LYS A 186 25.76 12.09 25.31
N PRO A 187 25.60 12.76 24.14
CA PRO A 187 25.72 12.07 22.86
C PRO A 187 27.17 11.75 22.52
N GLY A 188 27.40 10.75 21.69
CA GLY A 188 28.72 10.36 21.20
C GLY A 188 29.36 11.33 20.21
N LYS A 189 28.70 12.46 19.89
CA LYS A 189 29.14 13.50 18.99
C LYS A 189 28.53 14.86 19.38
N PRO A 190 29.10 16.01 18.93
CA PRO A 190 28.55 17.32 19.20
C PRO A 190 27.14 17.52 18.59
N ILE A 191 26.29 18.22 19.32
CA ILE A 191 24.99 18.69 18.85
C ILE A 191 25.22 19.85 17.88
N THR A 192 24.62 19.77 16.70
CA THR A 192 24.77 20.82 15.67
C THR A 192 23.86 22.03 15.97
N PRO A 193 24.23 23.26 15.55
CA PRO A 193 23.41 24.46 15.76
C PRO A 193 21.97 24.29 15.28
N LYS A 194 21.75 23.57 14.17
CA LYS A 194 20.42 23.27 13.64
C LYS A 194 19.58 22.43 14.60
N ILE A 195 20.17 21.46 15.26
CA ILE A 195 19.47 20.62 16.25
C ILE A 195 19.20 21.45 17.51
N THR A 196 20.17 22.24 17.98
CA THR A 196 19.94 23.16 19.11
C THR A 196 18.81 24.16 18.83
N GLU A 197 18.72 24.69 17.61
CA GLU A 197 17.61 25.58 17.21
C GLU A 197 16.25 24.84 17.26
N LEU A 198 16.23 23.56 16.93
CA LEU A 198 15.01 22.73 16.91
C LEU A 198 14.57 22.30 18.31
N THR A 199 15.50 21.79 19.14
CA THR A 199 15.20 21.12 20.42
C THR A 199 15.47 22.02 21.64
N GLY A 200 16.19 23.12 21.46
CA GLY A 200 16.68 23.97 22.54
C GLY A 200 17.86 23.36 23.31
N ILE A 201 18.27 22.10 23.02
CA ILE A 201 19.33 21.42 23.75
C ILE A 201 20.70 21.82 23.21
N THR A 202 21.57 22.31 24.10
CA THR A 202 22.93 22.73 23.76
C THR A 202 23.98 21.70 24.19
N ASN A 203 25.20 21.82 23.65
CA ASN A 203 26.31 20.96 24.04
C ASN A 203 26.68 21.12 25.53
N GLU A 204 26.49 22.33 26.06
CA GLU A 204 26.76 22.63 27.47
C GLU A 204 25.76 21.91 28.40
N MET A 205 24.49 21.85 28.02
CA MET A 205 23.44 21.18 28.82
C MET A 205 23.70 19.67 28.96
N VAL A 206 24.29 19.04 27.94
CA VAL A 206 24.56 17.58 27.95
C VAL A 206 25.99 17.24 28.35
N ALA A 207 26.85 18.23 28.67
CA ALA A 207 28.27 18.02 28.93
C ALA A 207 28.52 17.07 30.11
N ASP A 208 27.75 17.26 31.20
CA ASP A 208 27.82 16.47 32.45
C ASP A 208 26.69 15.43 32.56
N ALA A 209 25.88 15.25 31.53
CA ALA A 209 24.80 14.27 31.50
C ALA A 209 25.36 12.84 31.48
N PRO A 210 24.57 11.84 31.94
CA PRO A 210 24.93 10.43 31.83
C PRO A 210 25.14 10.02 30.36
N GLY A 211 26.03 9.07 30.14
CA GLY A 211 26.23 8.48 28.85
C GLY A 211 25.01 7.68 28.39
N GLU A 212 24.98 7.34 27.09
CA GLU A 212 23.84 6.67 26.48
C GLU A 212 23.44 5.37 27.20
N LYS A 213 24.41 4.61 27.73
CA LYS A 213 24.16 3.37 28.46
C LYS A 213 23.48 3.63 29.80
N GLU A 214 24.02 4.54 30.61
CA GLU A 214 23.50 4.87 31.93
C GLU A 214 22.09 5.49 31.82
N ALA A 215 21.89 6.39 30.87
CA ALA A 215 20.59 7.00 30.60
C ALA A 215 19.54 5.95 30.17
N LEU A 216 19.92 5.04 29.29
CA LEU A 216 19.03 3.95 28.86
C LEU A 216 18.70 3.00 30.02
N GLU A 217 19.68 2.62 30.85
CA GLU A 217 19.44 1.78 32.03
C GLU A 217 18.51 2.46 33.04
N ALA A 218 18.67 3.78 33.25
CA ALA A 218 17.78 4.56 34.10
C ALA A 218 16.34 4.61 33.58
N PHE A 219 16.20 4.88 32.28
CA PHE A 219 14.90 4.85 31.58
C PHE A 219 14.23 3.47 31.67
N LEU A 220 14.95 2.39 31.38
CA LEU A 220 14.40 1.04 31.47
C LEU A 220 14.02 0.64 32.89
N LYS A 221 14.75 1.12 33.89
CA LYS A 221 14.38 0.94 35.30
C LYS A 221 13.09 1.68 35.67
N PHE A 222 12.90 2.91 35.15
CA PHE A 222 11.68 3.69 35.34
C PHE A 222 10.48 3.03 34.60
N ALA A 223 10.68 2.65 33.34
CA ALA A 223 9.65 1.97 32.55
C ALA A 223 9.23 0.62 33.16
N GLY A 224 10.18 -0.07 33.80
CA GLY A 224 9.96 -1.40 34.36
C GLY A 224 9.54 -2.39 33.28
N ASP A 225 8.49 -3.13 33.57
CA ASP A 225 7.90 -4.09 32.60
C ASP A 225 6.68 -3.52 31.87
N ARG A 226 6.40 -2.21 32.01
CA ARG A 226 5.24 -1.57 31.40
C ARG A 226 5.31 -1.58 29.88
N ILE A 227 4.14 -1.53 29.24
CA ILE A 227 4.04 -1.33 27.79
C ILE A 227 4.48 0.11 27.49
N LEU A 228 5.41 0.26 26.55
CA LEU A 228 5.89 1.56 26.10
C LEU A 228 4.87 2.20 25.15
N VAL A 229 4.74 3.51 25.17
CA VAL A 229 3.86 4.26 24.30
C VAL A 229 4.60 5.49 23.76
N GLY A 230 4.49 5.77 22.48
CA GLY A 230 5.09 6.97 21.91
C GLY A 230 4.39 7.37 20.59
N HIS A 231 4.71 8.58 20.11
CA HIS A 231 4.11 9.11 18.89
C HIS A 231 5.05 8.95 17.69
N ASN A 232 4.64 8.17 16.67
CA ASN A 232 5.53 7.74 15.59
C ASN A 232 6.70 6.88 16.07
N VAL A 233 6.53 6.30 17.22
CA VAL A 233 7.58 5.58 17.99
C VAL A 233 8.16 4.40 17.22
N HIS A 234 7.35 3.72 16.40
CA HIS A 234 7.80 2.59 15.59
C HIS A 234 8.86 3.01 14.55
N ALA A 235 8.63 4.14 13.91
CA ALA A 235 9.52 4.64 12.87
C ALA A 235 10.70 5.45 13.41
N PHE A 236 10.64 5.98 14.63
CA PHE A 236 11.65 6.88 15.18
C PHE A 236 12.22 6.38 16.52
N ASP A 237 11.58 6.65 17.65
CA ASP A 237 12.17 6.46 19.00
C ASP A 237 12.60 5.03 19.28
N MET A 238 11.80 4.03 18.91
CA MET A 238 12.16 2.63 19.07
C MET A 238 13.39 2.22 18.27
N ARG A 239 13.69 2.91 17.18
CA ARG A 239 14.91 2.66 16.41
C ARG A 239 16.14 3.22 17.14
N PHE A 240 16.01 4.40 17.77
CA PHE A 240 17.07 4.99 18.59
C PHE A 240 17.31 4.17 19.86
N LEU A 241 16.25 3.79 20.58
CA LEU A 241 16.38 2.92 21.77
C LEU A 241 17.05 1.58 21.41
N ARG A 242 16.68 0.95 20.31
CA ARG A 242 17.31 -0.30 19.86
C ARG A 242 18.77 -0.12 19.43
N ALA A 243 19.10 1.00 18.78
CA ALA A 243 20.47 1.31 18.42
C ALA A 243 21.34 1.55 19.66
N ALA A 244 20.84 2.33 20.63
CA ALA A 244 21.50 2.55 21.92
C ALA A 244 21.67 1.25 22.71
N ALA A 245 20.64 0.42 22.80
CA ALA A 245 20.68 -0.89 23.45
C ALA A 245 21.73 -1.80 22.80
N LYS A 246 21.81 -1.83 21.47
CA LYS A 246 22.83 -2.60 20.74
C LYS A 246 24.25 -2.08 21.02
N ARG A 247 24.47 -0.76 21.01
CA ARG A 247 25.77 -0.15 21.36
C ARG A 247 26.16 -0.45 22.82
N SER A 248 25.19 -0.48 23.71
CA SER A 248 25.39 -0.71 25.15
C SER A 248 25.39 -2.19 25.57
N GLY A 249 25.12 -3.13 24.64
CA GLY A 249 25.02 -4.56 24.94
C GLY A 249 23.78 -4.93 25.75
N ILE A 250 22.73 -4.13 25.72
CA ILE A 250 21.47 -4.33 26.44
C ILE A 250 20.47 -5.05 25.54
N LYS A 251 19.82 -6.10 26.05
CA LYS A 251 18.71 -6.75 25.32
C LYS A 251 17.44 -5.93 25.50
N LEU A 252 16.80 -5.52 24.38
CA LEU A 252 15.61 -4.69 24.37
C LEU A 252 14.55 -5.27 23.43
N GLU A 253 13.50 -5.86 24.00
CA GLU A 253 12.37 -6.45 23.26
C GLU A 253 11.02 -6.03 23.91
N PRO A 254 10.70 -4.74 24.02
CA PRO A 254 9.49 -4.29 24.71
C PRO A 254 8.25 -4.51 23.84
N THR A 255 7.10 -4.60 24.49
CA THR A 255 5.82 -4.32 23.84
C THR A 255 5.59 -2.82 23.84
N TYR A 256 5.15 -2.25 22.70
CA TYR A 256 4.91 -0.81 22.59
C TYR A 256 3.73 -0.49 21.69
N ILE A 257 3.17 0.71 21.87
CA ILE A 257 2.03 1.27 21.13
C ILE A 257 2.47 2.53 20.39
N ASP A 258 2.14 2.62 19.10
CA ASP A 258 2.36 3.79 18.28
C ASP A 258 1.08 4.62 18.17
N THR A 259 1.05 5.76 18.86
CA THR A 259 -0.14 6.62 18.91
C THR A 259 -0.41 7.37 17.60
N LEU A 260 0.59 7.55 16.72
CA LEU A 260 0.37 8.11 15.39
C LEU A 260 -0.53 7.19 14.55
N THR A 261 -0.16 5.91 14.47
CA THR A 261 -0.94 4.91 13.74
C THR A 261 -2.33 4.73 14.38
N MET A 262 -2.38 4.73 15.71
CA MET A 262 -3.63 4.66 16.47
C MET A 262 -4.54 5.86 16.17
N ALA A 263 -4.02 7.10 16.19
CA ALA A 263 -4.77 8.32 15.87
C ALA A 263 -5.30 8.33 14.43
N GLN A 264 -4.50 7.86 13.47
CA GLN A 264 -4.92 7.73 12.07
C GLN A 264 -6.13 6.80 11.90
N ALA A 265 -6.24 5.76 12.71
CA ALA A 265 -7.37 4.84 12.71
C ALA A 265 -8.59 5.39 13.47
N MET A 266 -8.36 6.08 14.58
CA MET A 266 -9.42 6.58 15.47
C MET A 266 -10.06 7.87 14.98
N TYR A 267 -9.26 8.80 14.42
CA TYR A 267 -9.68 10.16 14.04
C TYR A 267 -9.40 10.44 12.56
N PRO A 268 -10.03 9.71 11.63
CA PRO A 268 -9.78 9.87 10.21
C PRO A 268 -10.20 11.27 9.71
N GLY A 269 -9.41 11.85 8.81
CA GLY A 269 -9.76 13.13 8.16
C GLY A 269 -9.06 14.36 8.73
N LEU A 270 -8.21 14.25 9.74
CA LEU A 270 -7.37 15.35 10.18
C LEU A 270 -6.39 15.77 9.06
N HIS A 271 -6.07 17.06 8.97
CA HIS A 271 -5.16 17.58 7.94
C HIS A 271 -3.72 17.05 8.11
N ASN A 272 -3.32 16.76 9.34
CA ASN A 272 -2.13 15.98 9.70
C ASN A 272 -2.35 15.33 11.08
N TYR A 273 -1.42 14.47 11.48
CA TYR A 273 -1.46 13.74 12.75
C TYR A 273 -0.28 14.06 13.65
N LYS A 274 0.25 15.30 13.59
CA LYS A 274 1.22 15.78 14.58
C LYS A 274 0.55 15.83 15.96
N GLN A 275 1.32 15.60 17.00
CA GLN A 275 0.84 15.58 18.40
C GLN A 275 0.03 16.84 18.75
N GLY A 276 0.50 18.04 18.39
CA GLY A 276 -0.22 19.29 18.60
C GLY A 276 -1.56 19.40 17.84
N THR A 277 -1.68 18.76 16.65
CA THR A 277 -2.95 18.71 15.91
C THR A 277 -3.95 17.82 16.61
N ILE A 278 -3.50 16.65 17.09
CA ILE A 278 -4.34 15.71 17.84
C ILE A 278 -4.76 16.34 19.17
N ASN A 279 -3.82 16.97 19.89
CA ASN A 279 -4.08 17.67 21.15
C ASN A 279 -5.20 18.71 20.99
N LYS A 280 -5.12 19.53 19.92
CA LYS A 280 -6.16 20.52 19.58
C LYS A 280 -7.49 19.87 19.19
N HIS A 281 -7.47 18.77 18.44
CA HIS A 281 -8.68 18.03 18.06
C HIS A 281 -9.43 17.46 19.27
N LEU A 282 -8.66 17.01 20.28
CA LEU A 282 -9.20 16.47 21.52
C LEU A 282 -9.48 17.55 22.58
N GLU A 283 -9.35 18.85 22.22
CA GLU A 283 -9.59 20.02 23.10
C GLU A 283 -8.76 19.97 24.41
N LEU A 284 -7.57 19.37 24.36
CA LEU A 284 -6.68 19.26 25.51
C LEU A 284 -5.88 20.56 25.73
N PRO A 285 -5.36 20.81 26.96
CA PRO A 285 -4.56 21.99 27.29
C PRO A 285 -3.34 22.12 26.34
N ALA A 286 -3.04 23.36 25.96
CA ALA A 286 -1.83 23.66 25.18
C ALA A 286 -0.56 23.34 25.99
N TYR A 287 0.53 22.98 25.32
CA TYR A 287 1.82 22.69 25.89
C TYR A 287 2.95 23.26 25.02
N GLU A 288 4.13 23.43 25.57
CA GLU A 288 5.32 23.80 24.82
C GLU A 288 5.97 22.54 24.22
N ALA A 289 6.12 22.51 22.90
CA ALA A 289 6.70 21.38 22.20
C ALA A 289 8.25 21.45 22.18
N HIS A 290 8.88 20.32 21.86
CA HIS A 290 10.32 20.15 21.70
C HIS A 290 11.11 20.05 23.02
N ARG A 291 10.45 19.51 24.06
CA ARG A 291 11.07 19.01 25.29
C ARG A 291 10.48 17.63 25.59
N ALA A 292 11.33 16.61 25.67
CA ALA A 292 10.90 15.21 25.74
C ALA A 292 9.95 14.93 26.90
N CYS A 293 10.16 15.55 28.07
CA CYS A 293 9.26 15.37 29.21
C CYS A 293 7.88 16.00 28.99
N GLU A 294 7.83 17.26 28.48
CA GLU A 294 6.57 17.97 28.19
C GLU A 294 5.79 17.30 27.07
N ASP A 295 6.48 16.87 26.00
CA ASP A 295 5.89 16.12 24.91
C ASP A 295 5.34 14.78 25.40
N SER A 296 6.05 14.07 26.27
CA SER A 296 5.58 12.82 26.90
C SER A 296 4.36 13.03 27.79
N ALA A 297 4.32 14.11 28.59
CA ALA A 297 3.18 14.43 29.43
C ALA A 297 1.95 14.82 28.61
N ALA A 298 2.13 15.61 27.53
CA ALA A 298 1.06 15.93 26.58
C ALA A 298 0.55 14.68 25.87
N LEU A 299 1.47 13.81 25.42
CA LEU A 299 1.13 12.54 24.81
C LEU A 299 0.41 11.61 25.79
N GLY A 300 0.80 11.61 27.05
CA GLY A 300 0.11 10.86 28.12
C GLY A 300 -1.37 11.24 28.22
N ARG A 301 -1.69 12.54 28.19
CA ARG A 301 -3.08 13.03 28.18
C ARG A 301 -3.83 12.61 26.92
N ILE A 302 -3.20 12.77 25.74
CA ILE A 302 -3.77 12.31 24.47
C ILE A 302 -4.08 10.81 24.53
N PHE A 303 -3.12 10.01 24.99
CA PHE A 303 -3.26 8.57 25.11
C PHE A 303 -4.36 8.17 26.08
N GLY A 304 -4.51 8.89 27.20
CA GLY A 304 -5.60 8.68 28.15
C GLY A 304 -6.97 8.83 27.51
N VAL A 305 -7.18 9.88 26.68
CA VAL A 305 -8.43 10.04 25.92
C VAL A 305 -8.62 8.88 24.93
N MET A 306 -7.58 8.52 24.18
CA MET A 306 -7.64 7.39 23.24
C MET A 306 -8.01 6.07 23.92
N LEU A 307 -7.51 5.81 25.12
CA LEU A 307 -7.89 4.63 25.90
C LEU A 307 -9.38 4.63 26.28
N ASN A 308 -9.93 5.78 26.63
CA ASN A 308 -11.36 5.91 26.93
C ASN A 308 -12.22 5.69 25.68
N ASP A 309 -11.85 6.28 24.54
CA ASP A 309 -12.54 6.06 23.27
C ASP A 309 -12.51 4.57 22.83
N LEU A 310 -11.40 3.87 23.12
CA LEU A 310 -11.30 2.43 22.87
C LEU A 310 -12.24 1.61 23.78
N LYS A 311 -12.35 1.97 25.06
CA LYS A 311 -13.28 1.32 25.99
C LYS A 311 -14.73 1.49 25.53
N GLU A 312 -15.11 2.67 25.02
CA GLU A 312 -16.43 2.91 24.43
C GLU A 312 -16.70 2.00 23.22
N LYS A 313 -15.66 1.66 22.47
CA LYS A 313 -15.71 0.68 21.37
C LYS A 313 -15.61 -0.78 21.82
N GLN A 314 -15.75 -1.04 23.13
CA GLN A 314 -15.69 -2.38 23.73
C GLN A 314 -14.34 -3.10 23.58
N VAL A 315 -13.26 -2.36 23.39
CA VAL A 315 -11.88 -2.87 23.47
C VAL A 315 -11.49 -2.88 24.94
N ALA A 316 -11.15 -4.06 25.48
CA ALA A 316 -10.85 -4.22 26.89
C ALA A 316 -9.35 -4.39 27.17
N LYS A 317 -8.59 -4.87 26.19
CA LYS A 317 -7.17 -5.25 26.34
C LYS A 317 -6.31 -4.71 25.22
N VAL A 318 -5.03 -4.58 25.47
CA VAL A 318 -4.02 -4.13 24.49
C VAL A 318 -3.96 -5.05 23.28
N SER A 319 -4.04 -6.37 23.46
CA SER A 319 -4.07 -7.34 22.35
C SER A 319 -5.25 -7.17 21.37
N GLU A 320 -6.32 -6.53 21.82
CA GLU A 320 -7.52 -6.29 21.01
C GLU A 320 -7.46 -4.99 20.20
N ILE A 321 -6.53 -4.07 20.52
CA ILE A 321 -6.48 -2.73 19.89
C ILE A 321 -6.35 -2.82 18.36
N ASN A 322 -5.39 -3.63 17.86
CA ASN A 322 -5.16 -3.75 16.42
C ASN A 322 -6.39 -4.24 15.64
N THR A 323 -7.19 -5.11 16.23
CA THR A 323 -8.43 -5.64 15.62
C THR A 323 -9.62 -4.75 15.86
N GLY A 324 -9.72 -4.13 17.03
CA GLY A 324 -10.83 -3.25 17.43
C GLY A 324 -10.85 -1.91 16.70
N LEU A 325 -9.70 -1.40 16.27
CA LEU A 325 -9.61 -0.17 15.49
C LEU A 325 -10.06 -0.32 14.03
N GLY A 326 -10.07 -1.56 13.48
CA GLY A 326 -10.34 -1.78 12.07
C GLY A 326 -9.22 -1.26 11.16
N GLY A 327 -9.53 -1.17 9.85
CA GLY A 327 -8.56 -0.70 8.85
C GLY A 327 -8.31 0.81 8.90
N ASN A 328 -7.05 1.20 8.80
CA ASN A 328 -6.66 2.60 8.77
C ASN A 328 -6.91 3.23 7.38
N ARG A 329 -7.93 4.09 7.26
CA ARG A 329 -8.32 4.75 5.99
C ARG A 329 -7.31 5.78 5.47
N GLU A 330 -6.46 6.33 6.30
CA GLU A 330 -5.43 7.30 5.86
C GLU A 330 -4.38 6.66 4.96
N VAL A 331 -4.19 5.33 5.06
CA VAL A 331 -3.28 4.61 4.15
C VAL A 331 -3.73 4.65 2.69
N LEU A 332 -5.03 4.92 2.42
CA LEU A 332 -5.53 5.07 1.04
C LEU A 332 -4.83 6.20 0.30
N LYS A 333 -4.33 7.22 1.00
CA LYS A 333 -3.58 8.34 0.46
C LYS A 333 -2.11 8.02 0.18
N LYS A 334 -1.59 6.92 0.77
CA LYS A 334 -0.20 6.46 0.62
C LYS A 334 0.01 5.77 -0.73
N LYS A 335 1.25 5.35 -0.97
CA LYS A 335 1.64 4.53 -2.11
C LYS A 335 0.85 3.22 -2.10
N TYR A 336 0.44 2.80 -3.29
CA TYR A 336 -0.20 1.50 -3.50
C TYR A 336 0.76 0.57 -4.24
N TYR A 337 0.43 -0.72 -4.18
CA TYR A 337 1.13 -1.78 -4.91
C TYR A 337 0.17 -2.46 -5.88
N HIS A 338 0.70 -3.03 -6.94
CA HIS A 338 -0.08 -3.84 -7.85
C HIS A 338 -0.21 -5.27 -7.28
N LEU A 339 -1.41 -5.81 -7.35
CA LEU A 339 -1.73 -7.16 -6.88
C LEU A 339 -2.66 -7.82 -7.87
N ILE A 340 -2.29 -8.99 -8.41
CA ILE A 340 -3.20 -9.77 -9.26
C ILE A 340 -4.11 -10.62 -8.37
N ILE A 341 -5.40 -10.49 -8.61
CA ILE A 341 -6.46 -11.29 -8.02
C ILE A 341 -7.03 -12.19 -9.12
N LEU A 342 -6.94 -13.51 -8.98
CA LEU A 342 -7.49 -14.47 -9.92
C LEU A 342 -8.66 -15.22 -9.29
N VAL A 343 -9.68 -15.49 -10.08
CA VAL A 343 -10.87 -16.22 -9.68
C VAL A 343 -10.64 -17.72 -9.78
N LYS A 344 -10.88 -18.45 -8.70
CA LYS A 344 -10.75 -19.90 -8.61
C LYS A 344 -12.07 -20.64 -8.88
N ASN A 345 -13.19 -20.01 -8.50
CA ASN A 345 -14.53 -20.60 -8.62
C ASN A 345 -15.62 -19.52 -8.59
N GLN A 346 -16.91 -19.91 -8.68
CA GLN A 346 -18.04 -18.97 -8.69
C GLN A 346 -18.15 -18.09 -7.43
N MET A 347 -17.76 -18.61 -6.25
CA MET A 347 -17.68 -17.81 -5.03
C MET A 347 -16.63 -16.70 -5.19
N GLY A 348 -15.46 -17.05 -5.73
CA GLY A 348 -14.40 -16.10 -6.01
C GLY A 348 -14.84 -15.01 -7.01
N LEU A 349 -15.57 -15.36 -8.06
CA LEU A 349 -16.10 -14.38 -9.02
C LEU A 349 -17.05 -13.37 -8.33
N LYS A 350 -17.98 -13.87 -7.52
CA LYS A 350 -18.87 -13.02 -6.72
C LYS A 350 -18.10 -12.13 -5.75
N ASN A 351 -17.06 -12.65 -5.12
CA ASN A 351 -16.23 -11.91 -4.18
C ASN A 351 -15.37 -10.87 -4.89
N LEU A 352 -14.81 -11.18 -6.07
CA LEU A 352 -14.09 -10.20 -6.88
C LEU A 352 -14.97 -9.02 -7.29
N TYR A 353 -16.20 -9.26 -7.73
CA TYR A 353 -17.15 -8.18 -8.03
C TYR A 353 -17.43 -7.30 -6.81
N LYS A 354 -17.56 -7.86 -5.61
CA LYS A 354 -17.73 -7.09 -4.37
C LYS A 354 -16.49 -6.24 -4.07
N ILE A 355 -15.29 -6.82 -4.19
CA ILE A 355 -14.03 -6.09 -3.98
C ILE A 355 -13.94 -4.91 -4.93
N VAL A 356 -14.16 -5.13 -6.23
CA VAL A 356 -14.11 -4.07 -7.25
C VAL A 356 -15.16 -2.99 -6.99
N SER A 357 -16.39 -3.38 -6.65
CA SER A 357 -17.47 -2.44 -6.34
C SER A 357 -17.16 -1.59 -5.11
N GLU A 358 -16.74 -2.21 -4.02
CA GLU A 358 -16.39 -1.50 -2.79
C GLU A 358 -15.15 -0.61 -2.98
N ALA A 359 -14.16 -1.05 -3.77
CA ALA A 359 -12.99 -0.25 -4.09
C ALA A 359 -13.35 1.07 -4.81
N HIS A 360 -14.35 1.03 -5.69
CA HIS A 360 -14.82 2.23 -6.41
C HIS A 360 -15.73 3.11 -5.55
N VAL A 361 -16.59 2.53 -4.73
CA VAL A 361 -17.60 3.29 -3.96
C VAL A 361 -17.01 3.82 -2.65
N ASN A 362 -16.27 2.98 -1.91
CA ASN A 362 -15.88 3.27 -0.53
C ASN A 362 -14.38 3.59 -0.36
N TYR A 363 -13.52 3.14 -1.30
CA TYR A 363 -12.07 3.23 -1.16
C TYR A 363 -11.38 3.92 -2.35
N PHE A 364 -12.09 4.78 -3.05
CA PHE A 364 -11.54 5.51 -4.18
C PHE A 364 -10.68 6.70 -3.74
N PHE A 365 -9.40 6.67 -4.09
CA PHE A 365 -8.51 7.83 -4.00
C PHE A 365 -7.63 7.88 -5.23
N LYS A 366 -7.97 8.74 -6.21
CA LYS A 366 -7.37 8.83 -7.57
C LYS A 366 -7.52 7.54 -8.39
N LYS A 367 -7.55 6.38 -7.74
CA LYS A 367 -7.77 5.04 -8.29
C LYS A 367 -8.53 4.19 -7.28
N PRO A 368 -9.26 3.13 -7.70
CA PRO A 368 -9.98 2.26 -6.76
C PRO A 368 -8.98 1.43 -5.93
N ARG A 369 -8.80 1.80 -4.66
CA ARG A 369 -7.90 1.11 -3.74
C ARG A 369 -8.54 -0.17 -3.22
N VAL A 370 -7.73 -1.20 -3.06
CA VAL A 370 -8.14 -2.45 -2.42
C VAL A 370 -7.38 -2.59 -1.11
N PRO A 371 -7.99 -2.21 0.04
CA PRO A 371 -7.39 -2.41 1.35
C PRO A 371 -7.22 -3.89 1.68
N ARG A 372 -6.21 -4.22 2.47
CA ARG A 372 -5.99 -5.59 2.99
C ARG A 372 -7.20 -6.11 3.77
N SER A 373 -7.83 -5.25 4.57
CA SER A 373 -9.05 -5.57 5.32
C SER A 373 -10.21 -5.99 4.40
N LEU A 374 -10.42 -5.26 3.29
CA LEU A 374 -11.42 -5.60 2.28
C LEU A 374 -11.10 -6.92 1.58
N LEU A 375 -9.83 -7.12 1.22
CA LEU A 375 -9.36 -8.34 0.58
C LEU A 375 -9.56 -9.56 1.50
N ASN A 376 -9.23 -9.42 2.79
CA ASN A 376 -9.44 -10.49 3.78
C ASN A 376 -10.92 -10.85 3.95
N LYS A 377 -11.81 -9.84 3.92
CA LYS A 377 -13.27 -10.03 4.04
C LYS A 377 -13.85 -10.89 2.91
N TYR A 378 -13.30 -10.78 1.71
CA TYR A 378 -13.81 -11.44 0.50
C TYR A 378 -12.81 -12.39 -0.15
N ARG A 379 -11.89 -12.97 0.62
CA ARG A 379 -10.78 -13.77 0.09
C ARG A 379 -11.19 -15.14 -0.47
N ASP A 380 -12.33 -15.67 -0.05
CA ASP A 380 -12.75 -17.04 -0.41
C ASP A 380 -12.94 -17.20 -1.93
N GLY A 381 -12.34 -18.27 -2.47
CA GLY A 381 -12.41 -18.57 -3.91
C GLY A 381 -11.49 -17.72 -4.79
N LEU A 382 -10.56 -16.95 -4.19
CA LEU A 382 -9.57 -16.15 -4.89
C LEU A 382 -8.15 -16.68 -4.72
N LEU A 383 -7.34 -16.50 -5.75
CA LEU A 383 -5.88 -16.65 -5.72
C LEU A 383 -5.25 -15.27 -5.84
N LEU A 384 -4.18 -15.04 -5.08
CA LEU A 384 -3.45 -13.78 -5.07
C LEU A 384 -2.03 -14.04 -5.54
N THR A 385 -1.51 -13.17 -6.39
CA THR A 385 -0.13 -13.24 -6.87
C THR A 385 0.45 -11.83 -7.00
N SER A 386 1.77 -11.72 -6.84
CA SER A 386 2.48 -10.49 -7.17
C SER A 386 2.30 -10.18 -8.65
N ALA A 387 2.03 -8.92 -8.97
CA ALA A 387 1.81 -8.48 -10.35
C ALA A 387 3.13 -8.32 -11.12
N CYS A 388 3.70 -7.13 -11.11
CA CYS A 388 4.90 -6.73 -11.83
C CYS A 388 5.90 -6.07 -10.85
N GLU A 389 6.86 -5.31 -11.35
CA GLU A 389 7.80 -4.50 -10.55
C GLU A 389 7.10 -3.43 -9.70
N ALA A 390 5.82 -3.15 -9.94
CA ALA A 390 4.98 -2.30 -9.09
C ALA A 390 4.33 -3.07 -7.93
N GLY A 391 4.51 -4.39 -7.85
CA GLY A 391 4.02 -5.24 -6.76
C GLY A 391 4.83 -5.08 -5.47
N GLU A 392 4.20 -5.47 -4.35
CA GLU A 392 4.81 -5.33 -3.01
C GLU A 392 6.11 -6.13 -2.85
N LEU A 393 6.25 -7.29 -3.51
CA LEU A 393 7.44 -8.14 -3.40
C LEU A 393 8.69 -7.55 -4.08
N TYR A 394 8.52 -6.58 -4.99
CA TYR A 394 9.62 -5.93 -5.70
C TYR A 394 10.02 -4.58 -5.10
N ARG A 395 9.25 -4.05 -4.17
CA ARG A 395 9.39 -2.71 -3.59
C ARG A 395 9.35 -2.73 -2.08
#